data_94290f418e46f9b33e07efc60538206c
#
_entry.id   94290f418e46f9b33e07efc60538206c
#
_cell.length_a   1.000
_cell.length_b   1.000
_cell.length_c   1.000
_cell.angle_alpha   90.00
_cell.angle_beta   90.00
_cell.angle_gamma   90.00
#
_symmetry.space_group_name_H-M   'P 1'
#
loop_
_entity.id
_entity.type
_entity.pdbx_description
1 polymer ?
#
loop_
_entity_poly.entity_id
_entity_poly.type
_entity_poly.pdbx_seq_one_letter_code
_entity_poly.pdbx_strand_id
1 'polypeptide(L)'
;ALVGLLNAFWESKGVANAEEFRQFSAPVVPLARFSKAVYKNNEQFTADIEIANYSSEEINNKNIKWALTNAFGQPLQEGIIPLTNIKIGGGNIAGKISCSLSEVKKAERLTLRVSIENSSYKNTWNIWVYPATLTIEKEEIVVTDKLTETQKALAAGKTVLFNPPYQLCAGLQGKFVPVFWSPVHFPKQAGTMGLLLDPTHKAFAHFPT
;
A
#
# COMPACT_ATOMS: atom_id res chain seq x y z
N ALA A 1 9.73 -10.76 22.83
CA ALA A 1 10.09 -9.38 22.53
C ALA A 1 8.93 -8.63 21.89
N LEU A 2 8.64 -7.42 22.37
CA LEU A 2 7.56 -6.60 21.82
C LEU A 2 7.97 -5.91 20.50
N VAL A 3 9.26 -5.66 20.33
CA VAL A 3 9.85 -4.96 19.18
C VAL A 3 10.69 -5.92 18.34
N GLY A 4 10.87 -5.61 17.07
CA GLY A 4 11.67 -6.39 16.13
C GLY A 4 10.89 -7.49 15.38
N LEU A 5 11.56 -8.08 14.38
CA LEU A 5 11.01 -9.11 13.51
C LEU A 5 11.04 -10.51 14.11
N LEU A 6 11.89 -10.71 15.12
CA LEU A 6 12.09 -11.99 15.78
C LEU A 6 11.57 -11.96 17.22
N ASN A 7 11.13 -13.11 17.72
CA ASN A 7 10.77 -13.29 19.12
C ASN A 7 12.02 -13.49 20.00
N ALA A 8 11.85 -13.77 21.31
CA ALA A 8 12.95 -13.98 22.26
C ALA A 8 13.79 -15.25 21.97
N PHE A 9 13.28 -16.16 21.17
CA PHE A 9 13.93 -17.41 20.75
C PHE A 9 14.52 -17.31 19.33
N TRP A 10 14.62 -16.10 18.76
CA TRP A 10 15.10 -15.85 17.39
C TRP A 10 14.22 -16.44 16.28
N GLU A 11 12.98 -16.77 16.58
CA GLU A 11 12.00 -17.24 15.61
C GLU A 11 11.27 -16.08 14.96
N SER A 12 10.88 -16.23 13.70
CA SER A 12 10.10 -15.23 12.98
C SER A 12 8.74 -14.99 13.63
N LYS A 13 8.35 -13.73 13.77
CA LYS A 13 6.99 -13.33 14.16
C LYS A 13 6.00 -13.33 12.98
N GLY A 14 6.43 -13.72 11.78
CA GLY A 14 5.59 -13.69 10.58
C GLY A 14 5.33 -12.28 10.02
N VAL A 15 6.05 -11.26 10.49
CA VAL A 15 5.86 -9.87 10.03
C VAL A 15 6.46 -9.65 8.65
N ALA A 16 7.59 -10.29 8.37
CA ALA A 16 8.24 -10.29 7.07
C ALA A 16 9.09 -11.55 6.93
N ASN A 17 9.17 -12.09 5.72
CA ASN A 17 10.12 -13.14 5.38
C ASN A 17 11.47 -12.53 4.92
N ALA A 18 12.46 -13.38 4.70
CA ALA A 18 13.81 -12.93 4.31
C ALA A 18 13.85 -12.23 2.94
N GLU A 19 12.99 -12.65 2.01
CA GLU A 19 12.90 -12.04 0.69
C GLU A 19 12.28 -10.64 0.75
N GLU A 20 11.20 -10.49 1.48
CA GLU A 20 10.56 -9.19 1.73
C GLU A 20 11.50 -8.23 2.44
N PHE A 21 12.22 -8.73 3.46
CA PHE A 21 13.17 -7.91 4.20
C PHE A 21 14.32 -7.40 3.32
N ARG A 22 14.80 -8.21 2.40
CA ARG A 22 15.87 -7.83 1.47
C ARG A 22 15.47 -6.79 0.43
N GLN A 23 14.19 -6.55 0.22
CA GLN A 23 13.72 -5.52 -0.71
C GLN A 23 14.16 -4.11 -0.26
N PHE A 24 14.25 -3.88 1.05
CA PHE A 24 14.63 -2.59 1.62
C PHE A 24 15.90 -2.65 2.49
N SER A 25 16.42 -3.83 2.77
CA SER A 25 17.62 -4.04 3.60
C SER A 25 18.59 -5.00 2.89
N ALA A 26 19.14 -4.53 1.78
CA ALA A 26 20.17 -5.23 0.99
C ALA A 26 21.32 -4.26 0.65
N PRO A 27 22.50 -4.77 0.23
CA PRO A 27 23.59 -3.89 -0.21
C PRO A 27 23.23 -2.97 -1.36
N VAL A 28 22.29 -3.41 -2.22
CA VAL A 28 21.75 -2.59 -3.31
C VAL A 28 20.24 -2.60 -3.24
N VAL A 29 19.64 -1.41 -3.19
CA VAL A 29 18.19 -1.25 -3.06
C VAL A 29 17.66 -0.32 -4.13
N PRO A 30 16.81 -0.82 -5.05
CA PRO A 30 16.01 0.04 -5.91
C PRO A 30 14.98 0.81 -5.09
N LEU A 31 14.81 2.09 -5.41
CA LEU A 31 13.86 3.01 -4.78
C LEU A 31 12.96 3.63 -5.83
N ALA A 32 11.68 3.80 -5.52
CA ALA A 32 10.74 4.54 -6.35
C ALA A 32 10.16 5.71 -5.55
N ARG A 33 10.31 6.93 -6.07
CA ARG A 33 9.77 8.16 -5.48
C ARG A 33 8.54 8.59 -6.25
N PHE A 34 7.37 8.48 -5.64
CA PHE A 34 6.11 8.94 -6.21
C PHE A 34 5.30 9.69 -5.15
N SER A 35 4.44 10.61 -5.59
CA SER A 35 3.85 11.62 -4.72
C SER A 35 2.71 11.11 -3.86
N LYS A 36 2.02 10.04 -4.29
CA LYS A 36 0.85 9.49 -3.60
C LYS A 36 0.67 8.01 -3.91
N ALA A 37 -0.07 7.31 -3.08
CA ALA A 37 -0.37 5.89 -3.28
C ALA A 37 -1.75 5.64 -3.91
N VAL A 38 -2.65 6.64 -3.92
CA VAL A 38 -4.02 6.50 -4.43
C VAL A 38 -4.22 7.41 -5.64
N TYR A 39 -4.71 6.82 -6.73
CA TYR A 39 -4.90 7.47 -8.02
C TYR A 39 -6.33 7.27 -8.55
N LYS A 40 -6.73 8.14 -9.46
CA LYS A 40 -7.85 7.89 -10.37
C LYS A 40 -7.33 7.36 -11.70
N ASN A 41 -8.15 6.58 -12.41
CA ASN A 41 -7.74 5.99 -13.69
C ASN A 41 -7.56 7.01 -14.83
N ASN A 42 -8.00 8.25 -14.67
CA ASN A 42 -7.74 9.35 -15.60
C ASN A 42 -6.44 10.14 -15.29
N GLU A 43 -5.66 9.68 -14.31
CA GLU A 43 -4.36 10.25 -13.97
C GLU A 43 -3.22 9.43 -14.59
N GLN A 44 -2.03 10.04 -14.58
CA GLN A 44 -0.79 9.33 -14.88
C GLN A 44 -0.07 8.95 -13.59
N PHE A 45 0.41 7.72 -13.53
CA PHE A 45 1.38 7.31 -12.51
C PHE A 45 2.78 7.74 -12.96
N THR A 46 3.49 8.42 -12.09
CA THR A 46 4.89 8.79 -12.31
C THR A 46 5.73 8.45 -11.10
N ALA A 47 6.93 7.91 -11.34
CA ALA A 47 7.89 7.63 -10.28
C ALA A 47 9.32 7.92 -10.76
N ASP A 48 10.09 8.61 -9.94
CA ASP A 48 11.54 8.74 -10.14
C ASP A 48 12.21 7.52 -9.52
N ILE A 49 13.08 6.87 -10.28
CA ILE A 49 13.78 5.65 -9.86
C ILE A 49 15.20 6.01 -9.44
N GLU A 50 15.52 5.64 -8.21
CA GLU A 50 16.86 5.78 -7.62
C GLU A 50 17.41 4.41 -7.27
N ILE A 51 18.74 4.29 -7.23
CA ILE A 51 19.42 3.10 -6.71
C ILE A 51 20.33 3.52 -5.56
N ALA A 52 20.09 2.95 -4.38
CA ALA A 52 21.05 3.01 -3.30
C ALA A 52 22.02 1.83 -3.45
N ASN A 53 23.30 2.11 -3.67
CA ASN A 53 24.33 1.10 -3.83
C ASN A 53 25.36 1.21 -2.70
N TYR A 54 25.23 0.35 -1.72
CA TYR A 54 26.18 0.21 -0.61
C TYR A 54 26.93 -1.13 -0.69
N SER A 55 27.07 -1.69 -1.89
CA SER A 55 27.94 -2.83 -2.15
C SER A 55 29.42 -2.40 -2.27
N SER A 56 30.30 -3.36 -2.49
CA SER A 56 31.75 -3.10 -2.64
C SER A 56 32.14 -2.52 -3.98
N GLU A 57 31.22 -2.47 -4.97
CA GLU A 57 31.55 -2.10 -6.37
C GLU A 57 30.48 -1.20 -6.97
N GLU A 58 30.90 -0.42 -7.98
CA GLU A 58 29.96 0.29 -8.84
C GLU A 58 29.19 -0.69 -9.74
N ILE A 59 27.96 -0.37 -10.05
CA ILE A 59 27.12 -1.18 -10.95
C ILE A 59 27.15 -0.54 -12.34
N ASN A 60 27.74 -1.27 -13.28
CA ASN A 60 27.92 -0.79 -14.64
C ASN A 60 27.13 -1.61 -15.64
N ASN A 61 26.63 -0.96 -16.71
CA ASN A 61 26.02 -1.62 -17.88
C ASN A 61 24.94 -2.64 -17.51
N LYS A 62 24.02 -2.26 -16.63
CA LYS A 62 22.83 -3.01 -16.27
C LYS A 62 21.58 -2.29 -16.75
N ASN A 63 20.50 -3.01 -16.86
CA ASN A 63 19.18 -2.46 -17.07
C ASN A 63 18.35 -2.53 -15.80
N ILE A 64 17.52 -1.53 -15.56
CA ILE A 64 16.43 -1.63 -14.60
C ILE A 64 15.19 -2.07 -15.37
N LYS A 65 14.60 -3.17 -14.94
CA LYS A 65 13.29 -3.63 -15.40
C LYS A 65 12.24 -3.16 -14.42
N TRP A 66 11.16 -2.62 -14.93
CA TRP A 66 10.01 -2.28 -14.11
C TRP A 66 8.72 -2.83 -14.73
N ALA A 67 7.78 -3.16 -13.89
CA ALA A 67 6.44 -3.57 -14.29
C ALA A 67 5.41 -3.06 -13.28
N LEU A 68 4.28 -2.56 -13.78
CA LEU A 68 3.09 -2.26 -13.01
C LEU A 68 2.08 -3.39 -13.27
N THR A 69 1.82 -4.22 -12.25
CA THR A 69 1.01 -5.43 -12.37
C THR A 69 -0.27 -5.32 -11.57
N ASN A 70 -1.31 -6.05 -12.00
CA ASN A 70 -2.53 -6.24 -11.24
C ASN A 70 -2.36 -7.28 -10.11
N ALA A 71 -3.43 -7.54 -9.35
CA ALA A 71 -3.44 -8.49 -8.24
C ALA A 71 -3.15 -9.96 -8.68
N PHE A 72 -3.31 -10.27 -9.97
CA PHE A 72 -3.01 -11.58 -10.56
C PHE A 72 -1.59 -11.68 -11.13
N GLY A 73 -0.77 -10.62 -10.97
CA GLY A 73 0.58 -10.55 -11.50
C GLY A 73 0.66 -10.27 -13.01
N GLN A 74 -0.45 -9.93 -13.65
CA GLN A 74 -0.47 -9.58 -15.08
C GLN A 74 0.00 -8.14 -15.25
N PRO A 75 0.97 -7.86 -16.15
CA PRO A 75 1.45 -6.50 -16.36
C PRO A 75 0.40 -5.66 -17.11
N LEU A 76 0.10 -4.48 -16.55
CA LEU A 76 -0.60 -3.42 -17.27
C LEU A 76 0.39 -2.68 -18.17
N GLN A 77 1.54 -2.36 -17.61
CA GLN A 77 2.65 -1.75 -18.33
C GLN A 77 3.98 -2.23 -17.75
N GLU A 78 4.98 -2.29 -18.61
CA GLU A 78 6.35 -2.64 -18.23
C GLU A 78 7.34 -1.88 -19.10
N GLY A 79 8.58 -1.84 -18.67
CA GLY A 79 9.62 -1.18 -19.42
C GLY A 79 11.01 -1.41 -18.86
N ILE A 80 11.97 -0.84 -19.56
CA ILE A 80 13.38 -0.93 -19.25
C ILE A 80 13.96 0.49 -19.18
N ILE A 81 14.75 0.75 -18.14
CA ILE A 81 15.56 1.96 -18.01
C ILE A 81 17.03 1.52 -18.14
N PRO A 82 17.74 1.92 -19.22
CA PRO A 82 19.15 1.62 -19.36
C PRO A 82 19.96 2.34 -18.28
N LEU A 83 20.83 1.61 -17.60
CA LEU A 83 21.80 2.16 -16.65
C LEU A 83 23.19 2.14 -17.23
N THR A 84 23.86 3.29 -17.22
CA THR A 84 25.26 3.38 -17.59
C THR A 84 26.18 3.10 -16.41
N ASN A 85 25.96 3.78 -15.29
CA ASN A 85 26.77 3.64 -14.09
C ASN A 85 25.95 4.00 -12.84
N ILE A 86 26.06 3.21 -11.77
CA ILE A 86 25.56 3.50 -10.43
C ILE A 86 26.73 3.48 -9.47
N LYS A 87 27.10 4.62 -8.95
CA LYS A 87 28.19 4.79 -7.98
C LYS A 87 27.82 4.21 -6.64
N ILE A 88 28.84 3.92 -5.83
CA ILE A 88 28.64 3.58 -4.42
C ILE A 88 28.04 4.79 -3.71
N GLY A 89 27.02 4.56 -2.89
CA GLY A 89 26.28 5.56 -2.12
C GLY A 89 24.81 5.64 -2.49
N GLY A 90 24.11 6.60 -1.88
CA GLY A 90 22.70 6.91 -2.17
C GLY A 90 22.53 8.01 -3.21
N GLY A 91 21.27 8.24 -3.62
CA GLY A 91 20.90 9.34 -4.52
C GLY A 91 21.30 9.13 -5.99
N ASN A 92 21.62 7.91 -6.41
CA ASN A 92 21.88 7.62 -7.81
C ASN A 92 20.57 7.58 -8.58
N ILE A 93 20.26 8.63 -9.33
CA ILE A 93 19.07 8.71 -10.17
C ILE A 93 19.26 7.82 -11.39
N ALA A 94 18.37 6.87 -11.55
CA ALA A 94 18.40 5.91 -12.65
C ALA A 94 17.50 6.32 -13.83
N GLY A 95 16.38 6.98 -13.54
CA GLY A 95 15.45 7.43 -14.57
C GLY A 95 14.06 7.67 -14.01
N LYS A 96 13.08 7.79 -14.91
CA LYS A 96 11.70 8.07 -14.58
C LYS A 96 10.75 7.09 -15.25
N ILE A 97 9.76 6.65 -14.51
CA ILE A 97 8.61 5.89 -15.02
C ILE A 97 7.44 6.86 -15.21
N SER A 98 6.75 6.73 -16.32
CA SER A 98 5.50 7.43 -16.56
C SER A 98 4.57 6.51 -17.33
N CYS A 99 3.39 6.21 -16.77
CA CYS A 99 2.42 5.33 -17.39
C CYS A 99 0.97 5.79 -17.16
N SER A 100 0.12 5.53 -18.16
CA SER A 100 -1.31 5.78 -18.07
C SER A 100 -2.00 4.74 -17.22
N LEU A 101 -2.98 5.17 -16.43
CA LEU A 101 -3.83 4.29 -15.63
C LEU A 101 -5.20 4.04 -16.28
N SER A 102 -5.42 4.50 -17.52
CA SER A 102 -6.72 4.49 -18.21
C SER A 102 -7.31 3.09 -18.43
N GLU A 103 -6.46 2.06 -18.45
CA GLU A 103 -6.88 0.67 -18.62
C GLU A 103 -7.52 0.07 -17.35
N VAL A 104 -7.36 0.70 -16.20
CA VAL A 104 -7.95 0.26 -14.94
C VAL A 104 -9.43 0.66 -14.93
N LYS A 105 -10.33 -0.29 -15.14
CA LYS A 105 -11.79 -0.03 -15.24
C LYS A 105 -12.54 -0.23 -13.93
N LYS A 106 -11.93 -0.90 -12.96
CA LYS A 106 -12.49 -1.14 -11.62
C LYS A 106 -11.49 -0.71 -10.57
N ALA A 107 -11.96 -0.47 -9.35
CA ALA A 107 -11.06 -0.23 -8.23
C ALA A 107 -10.12 -1.43 -8.04
N GLU A 108 -8.83 -1.17 -8.09
CA GLU A 108 -7.81 -2.22 -8.10
C GLU A 108 -6.53 -1.77 -7.40
N ARG A 109 -5.89 -2.72 -6.69
CA ARG A 109 -4.54 -2.56 -6.19
C ARG A 109 -3.55 -3.02 -7.26
N LEU A 110 -2.66 -2.14 -7.63
CA LEU A 110 -1.56 -2.43 -8.54
C LEU A 110 -0.24 -2.50 -7.76
N THR A 111 0.67 -3.33 -8.23
CA THR A 111 2.01 -3.45 -7.66
C THR A 111 3.04 -2.96 -8.67
N LEU A 112 3.76 -1.90 -8.33
CA LEU A 112 4.98 -1.52 -9.03
C LEU A 112 6.11 -2.42 -8.56
N ARG A 113 6.77 -3.08 -9.49
CA ARG A 113 8.01 -3.84 -9.27
C ARG A 113 9.15 -3.19 -10.02
N VAL A 114 10.26 -3.00 -9.34
CA VAL A 114 11.52 -2.50 -9.95
C VAL A 114 12.62 -3.49 -9.60
N SER A 115 13.41 -3.89 -10.59
CA SER A 115 14.50 -4.87 -10.41
C SER A 115 15.69 -4.51 -11.27
N ILE A 116 16.90 -4.85 -10.80
CA ILE A 116 18.13 -4.72 -11.56
C ILE A 116 18.37 -6.04 -12.32
N GLU A 117 18.54 -5.93 -13.62
CA GLU A 117 18.71 -7.07 -14.50
C GLU A 117 19.91 -7.94 -14.10
N ASN A 118 19.73 -9.27 -14.19
CA ASN A 118 20.74 -10.27 -13.82
C ASN A 118 21.26 -10.10 -12.38
N SER A 119 20.36 -9.75 -11.46
CA SER A 119 20.63 -9.67 -10.02
C SER A 119 19.41 -10.11 -9.20
N SER A 120 19.62 -10.28 -7.89
CA SER A 120 18.52 -10.53 -6.94
C SER A 120 17.92 -9.23 -6.38
N TYR A 121 18.44 -8.06 -6.76
CA TYR A 121 18.01 -6.77 -6.23
C TYR A 121 16.71 -6.33 -6.87
N LYS A 122 15.66 -6.28 -6.08
CA LYS A 122 14.32 -5.87 -6.49
C LYS A 122 13.62 -5.19 -5.33
N ASN A 123 12.60 -4.39 -5.64
CA ASN A 123 11.72 -3.82 -4.65
C ASN A 123 10.31 -3.66 -5.23
N THR A 124 9.30 -3.55 -4.36
CA THR A 124 7.89 -3.48 -4.76
C THR A 124 7.12 -2.46 -3.94
N TRP A 125 6.14 -1.81 -4.55
CA TRP A 125 5.23 -0.86 -3.90
C TRP A 125 3.82 -1.05 -4.42
N ASN A 126 2.84 -0.91 -3.55
CA ASN A 126 1.44 -0.93 -3.92
C ASN A 126 0.91 0.48 -4.18
N ILE A 127 0.09 0.62 -5.19
CA ILE A 127 -0.75 1.78 -5.44
C ILE A 127 -2.20 1.31 -5.63
N TRP A 128 -3.14 2.18 -5.33
CA TRP A 128 -4.56 1.90 -5.49
C TRP A 128 -5.14 2.83 -6.55
N VAL A 129 -5.82 2.25 -7.52
CA VAL A 129 -6.40 2.99 -8.65
C VAL A 129 -7.91 2.81 -8.64
N TYR A 130 -8.62 3.92 -8.70
CA TYR A 130 -10.08 3.95 -8.71
C TYR A 130 -10.58 4.58 -10.02
N PRO A 131 -11.75 4.16 -10.53
CA PRO A 131 -12.40 4.85 -11.63
C PRO A 131 -12.64 6.33 -11.30
N ALA A 132 -12.36 7.21 -12.25
CA ALA A 132 -12.61 8.65 -12.10
C ALA A 132 -14.12 8.97 -12.02
N THR A 133 -14.94 8.14 -12.67
CA THR A 133 -16.39 8.22 -12.65
C THR A 133 -16.94 6.91 -12.10
N LEU A 134 -17.78 7.01 -11.09
CA LEU A 134 -18.49 5.86 -10.52
C LEU A 134 -19.95 5.94 -10.92
N THR A 135 -20.45 4.87 -11.52
CA THR A 135 -21.91 4.67 -11.65
C THR A 135 -22.38 4.05 -10.33
N ILE A 136 -23.07 4.84 -9.53
CA ILE A 136 -23.67 4.36 -8.29
C ILE A 136 -25.04 3.78 -8.66
N GLU A 137 -25.19 2.46 -8.57
CA GLU A 137 -26.50 1.83 -8.54
C GLU A 137 -27.19 2.30 -7.25
N LYS A 138 -28.34 2.97 -7.41
CA LYS A 138 -29.13 3.41 -6.26
C LYS A 138 -29.81 2.19 -5.65
N GLU A 139 -29.13 1.52 -4.75
CA GLU A 139 -29.82 0.70 -3.77
C GLU A 139 -30.55 1.62 -2.78
N GLU A 140 -31.78 1.24 -2.40
CA GLU A 140 -32.55 1.98 -1.40
C GLU A 140 -31.96 1.74 0.01
N ILE A 141 -30.77 2.24 0.25
CA ILE A 141 -30.12 2.20 1.56
C ILE A 141 -30.52 3.46 2.33
N VAL A 142 -31.13 3.27 3.49
CA VAL A 142 -31.40 4.36 4.42
C VAL A 142 -30.13 4.71 5.18
N VAL A 143 -29.63 5.94 5.01
CA VAL A 143 -28.47 6.44 5.76
C VAL A 143 -28.98 7.35 6.86
N THR A 144 -28.68 7.04 8.13
CA THR A 144 -29.14 7.82 9.26
C THR A 144 -28.15 7.76 10.42
N ASP A 145 -28.16 8.81 11.23
CA ASP A 145 -27.45 8.92 12.50
C ASP A 145 -28.35 8.71 13.73
N LYS A 146 -29.67 8.47 13.52
CA LYS A 146 -30.66 8.33 14.57
C LYS A 146 -31.07 6.87 14.76
N LEU A 147 -30.94 6.37 15.99
CA LEU A 147 -31.31 5.00 16.35
C LEU A 147 -32.81 4.71 16.08
N THR A 148 -33.71 5.67 16.37
CA THR A 148 -35.14 5.51 16.14
C THR A 148 -35.51 5.34 14.67
N GLU A 149 -34.84 6.08 13.78
CA GLU A 149 -35.02 5.94 12.33
C GLU A 149 -34.45 4.60 11.84
N THR A 150 -33.28 4.20 12.37
CA THR A 150 -32.69 2.89 12.10
C THR A 150 -33.67 1.77 12.43
N GLN A 151 -34.21 1.75 13.65
CA GLN A 151 -35.15 0.73 14.09
C GLN A 151 -36.43 0.69 13.22
N LYS A 152 -36.99 1.86 12.88
CA LYS A 152 -38.16 1.97 12.01
C LYS A 152 -37.87 1.45 10.60
N ALA A 153 -36.72 1.77 10.02
CA ALA A 153 -36.34 1.32 8.69
C ALA A 153 -36.07 -0.20 8.65
N LEU A 154 -35.39 -0.74 9.65
CA LEU A 154 -35.17 -2.19 9.78
C LEU A 154 -36.48 -2.95 9.96
N ALA A 155 -37.42 -2.44 10.78
CA ALA A 155 -38.75 -3.04 10.94
C ALA A 155 -39.55 -3.02 9.63
N ALA A 156 -39.29 -2.08 8.73
CA ALA A 156 -39.87 -2.01 7.39
C ALA A 156 -39.09 -2.85 6.35
N GLY A 157 -38.12 -3.69 6.75
CA GLY A 157 -37.35 -4.55 5.87
C GLY A 157 -36.30 -3.83 5.01
N LYS A 158 -35.95 -2.58 5.34
CA LYS A 158 -34.97 -1.79 4.58
C LYS A 158 -33.54 -2.06 5.02
N THR A 159 -32.59 -1.95 4.09
CA THR A 159 -31.17 -1.92 4.41
C THR A 159 -30.81 -0.57 5.00
N VAL A 160 -30.07 -0.55 6.11
CA VAL A 160 -29.72 0.69 6.82
C VAL A 160 -28.21 0.78 7.04
N LEU A 161 -27.64 1.93 6.69
CA LEU A 161 -26.33 2.37 7.14
C LEU A 161 -26.53 3.30 8.35
N PHE A 162 -26.32 2.77 9.53
CA PHE A 162 -26.39 3.54 10.77
C PHE A 162 -25.01 4.09 11.10
N ASN A 163 -24.87 5.42 11.14
CA ASN A 163 -23.64 6.12 11.47
C ASN A 163 -23.89 7.08 12.64
N PRO A 164 -23.93 6.57 13.89
CA PRO A 164 -24.22 7.39 15.06
C PRO A 164 -23.12 8.43 15.30
N PRO A 165 -23.44 9.60 15.89
CA PRO A 165 -22.45 10.54 16.37
C PRO A 165 -21.47 9.86 17.32
N TYR A 166 -20.19 10.14 17.19
CA TYR A 166 -19.14 9.45 17.97
C TYR A 166 -19.33 9.63 19.50
N GLN A 167 -19.95 10.73 19.93
CA GLN A 167 -20.25 11.00 21.34
C GLN A 167 -21.22 9.97 21.94
N LEU A 168 -22.03 9.30 21.10
CA LEU A 168 -22.96 8.26 21.53
C LEU A 168 -22.34 6.86 21.48
N CYS A 169 -21.13 6.74 20.96
CA CYS A 169 -20.43 5.46 20.87
C CYS A 169 -19.62 5.23 22.15
N ALA A 170 -20.00 4.23 22.95
CA ALA A 170 -19.18 3.75 24.06
C ALA A 170 -18.03 2.91 23.49
N GLY A 171 -16.79 3.39 23.65
CA GLY A 171 -15.63 2.67 23.15
C GLY A 171 -14.32 3.42 23.40
N LEU A 172 -13.22 2.77 23.04
CA LEU A 172 -11.91 3.37 23.07
C LEU A 172 -11.72 4.24 21.80
N GLN A 173 -11.30 5.49 21.99
CA GLN A 173 -10.95 6.35 20.88
C GLN A 173 -9.70 5.80 20.17
N GLY A 174 -9.86 5.36 18.93
CA GLY A 174 -8.75 5.02 18.05
C GLY A 174 -8.00 6.27 17.58
N LYS A 175 -6.68 6.17 17.48
CA LYS A 175 -5.83 7.21 16.90
C LYS A 175 -4.88 6.56 15.90
N PHE A 176 -4.90 7.03 14.66
CA PHE A 176 -4.01 6.57 13.58
C PHE A 176 -2.80 7.48 13.50
N VAL A 177 -1.94 7.38 14.48
CA VAL A 177 -0.68 8.15 14.54
C VAL A 177 0.49 7.18 14.64
N PRO A 178 1.68 7.55 14.15
CA PRO A 178 2.87 6.75 14.36
C PRO A 178 3.10 6.48 15.84
N VAL A 179 3.36 5.22 16.16
CA VAL A 179 3.74 4.82 17.52
C VAL A 179 5.25 4.80 17.59
N PHE A 180 5.81 5.60 18.51
CA PHE A 180 7.23 5.62 18.77
C PHE A 180 7.57 4.60 19.86
N TRP A 181 8.44 3.64 19.54
CA TRP A 181 8.91 2.62 20.46
C TRP A 181 7.80 1.69 21.00
N SER A 182 7.95 1.26 22.25
CA SER A 182 7.10 0.27 22.90
C SER A 182 6.05 0.93 23.80
N PRO A 183 4.78 0.52 23.73
CA PRO A 183 3.73 0.99 24.64
C PRO A 183 4.02 0.69 26.13
N VAL A 184 4.86 -0.29 26.43
CA VAL A 184 5.30 -0.60 27.81
C VAL A 184 6.13 0.53 28.39
N HIS A 185 7.02 1.11 27.60
CA HIS A 185 7.88 2.22 28.05
C HIS A 185 7.20 3.59 27.88
N PHE A 186 6.25 3.67 26.93
CA PHE A 186 5.52 4.90 26.61
C PHE A 186 4.01 4.65 26.65
N PRO A 187 3.42 4.47 27.83
CA PRO A 187 2.03 4.02 27.97
C PRO A 187 0.98 5.06 27.50
N LYS A 188 1.38 6.31 27.27
CA LYS A 188 0.49 7.39 26.79
C LYS A 188 0.39 7.44 25.26
N GLN A 189 1.06 6.55 24.55
CA GLN A 189 0.95 6.48 23.10
C GLN A 189 -0.43 5.97 22.67
N ALA A 190 -0.81 6.33 21.44
CA ALA A 190 -2.03 5.79 20.83
C ALA A 190 -1.98 4.26 20.78
N GLY A 191 -3.09 3.61 21.18
CA GLY A 191 -3.19 2.16 21.20
C GLY A 191 -3.49 1.52 19.84
N THR A 192 -3.76 2.32 18.79
CA THR A 192 -4.15 1.81 17.48
C THR A 192 -3.18 2.27 16.41
N MET A 193 -2.70 1.32 15.59
CA MET A 193 -1.80 1.56 14.45
C MET A 193 -2.49 1.38 13.10
N GLY A 194 -3.71 0.87 13.07
CA GLY A 194 -4.47 0.60 11.86
C GLY A 194 -5.81 -0.06 12.17
N LEU A 195 -6.55 -0.38 11.12
CA LEU A 195 -7.78 -1.16 11.19
C LEU A 195 -7.47 -2.61 10.84
N LEU A 196 -7.95 -3.54 11.66
CA LEU A 196 -8.01 -4.94 11.29
C LEU A 196 -9.26 -5.15 10.42
N LEU A 197 -9.04 -5.49 9.17
CA LEU A 197 -10.10 -5.69 8.18
C LEU A 197 -10.10 -7.13 7.69
N ASP A 198 -11.28 -7.64 7.39
CA ASP A 198 -11.41 -8.84 6.57
C ASP A 198 -11.51 -8.40 5.08
N PRO A 199 -10.44 -8.56 4.28
CA PRO A 199 -10.43 -8.10 2.90
C PRO A 199 -11.38 -8.88 2.00
N THR A 200 -11.91 -10.03 2.46
CA THR A 200 -12.87 -10.86 1.72
C THR A 200 -14.31 -10.45 1.94
N HIS A 201 -14.57 -9.55 2.91
CA HIS A 201 -15.91 -9.09 3.20
C HIS A 201 -16.51 -8.33 2.02
N LYS A 202 -17.79 -8.57 1.71
CA LYS A 202 -18.49 -7.97 0.55
C LYS A 202 -18.44 -6.45 0.48
N ALA A 203 -18.35 -5.76 1.62
CA ALA A 203 -18.19 -4.30 1.68
C ALA A 203 -16.92 -3.80 0.99
N PHE A 204 -15.89 -4.64 0.84
CA PHE A 204 -14.63 -4.31 0.18
C PHE A 204 -14.55 -4.75 -1.28
N ALA A 205 -15.64 -5.29 -1.86
CA ALA A 205 -15.65 -5.75 -3.26
C ALA A 205 -15.23 -4.66 -4.27
N HIS A 206 -15.49 -3.39 -3.95
CA HIS A 206 -15.10 -2.22 -4.74
C HIS A 206 -14.09 -1.31 -4.04
N PHE A 207 -13.49 -1.79 -2.95
CA PHE A 207 -12.50 -1.05 -2.16
C PHE A 207 -11.35 -1.99 -1.80
N PRO A 208 -10.40 -2.20 -2.71
CA PRO A 208 -9.25 -3.08 -2.48
C PRO A 208 -8.37 -2.54 -1.34
N THR A 209 -7.94 -3.44 -0.46
CA THR A 209 -7.12 -3.15 0.73
C THR A 209 -5.75 -3.82 0.63
#